data_3942fa1c317b8506ec635e5bd2d16275
#
_entry.id   3942fa1c317b8506ec635e5bd2d16275
#
_cell.length_a   1.000
_cell.length_b   1.000
_cell.length_c   1.000
_cell.angle_alpha   90.00
_cell.angle_beta   90.00
_cell.angle_gamma   90.00
#
_symmetry.space_group_name_H-M   'P 1'
#
loop_
_entity.id
_entity.type
_entity.pdbx_description
1 polymer ?
#
loop_
_entity_poly.entity_id
_entity_poly.type
_entity_poly.pdbx_seq_one_letter_code
_entity_poly.pdbx_strand_id
1 'polypeptide(L)'
;MPVRFKKDIQYYKFCLYGFLKNQRFFDPFLMLFFLEKNLSYTQIGLLYSVKMLTRTILEIPTGVIADALGRRGTMIFSYSSYVVSFIVYYFSGNYFFLIVASFAFGVGDAFRTGTHKAMIFEYLKYKSWEDQKVHYYGHTRSWSQVGSAVSSLIAAVIVFYSGRYTDIFLFTLIPYLIGLALLASYPKILEGSGVKKPEQSVTDVFKKVLHEIFSSFKNLKSLKIITSLSSFSGYYMAIKDYLQPVLQTFATALPVLLFLDNKKREALIIGAVYFIIYFLTSRASKYSGRSAEKFSSLLKPLNLILVMGLVTGILAGLFYKFNIIIVSVILFIGIYIFENIRRPMAVAYASETFSDRILASVLSIESQAQSLIAALFALLLGFFADIVSIEFSFIITSLVLLVTTPLYMLKNK
;
A
#
# COMPACT_ATOMS: atom_id res chain seq x y z
N MET A 1 4.60 18.28 -26.81
CA MET A 1 3.19 18.05 -27.16
C MET A 1 2.64 16.92 -26.29
N PRO A 2 1.40 16.95 -25.79
CA PRO A 2 0.83 15.80 -25.11
C PRO A 2 0.72 14.65 -26.13
N VAL A 3 1.31 13.51 -25.79
CA VAL A 3 1.23 12.31 -26.62
C VAL A 3 -0.24 11.92 -26.73
N ARG A 4 -0.81 12.00 -27.93
CA ARG A 4 -2.19 11.54 -28.21
C ARG A 4 -2.16 10.01 -28.24
N PHE A 5 -2.81 9.36 -27.29
CA PHE A 5 -3.09 7.93 -27.30
C PHE A 5 -4.60 7.69 -27.47
N LYS A 6 -4.95 6.54 -28.00
CA LYS A 6 -6.34 6.19 -28.30
C LYS A 6 -7.13 5.95 -27.02
N LYS A 7 -8.34 6.51 -26.94
CA LYS A 7 -9.25 6.38 -25.78
C LYS A 7 -10.59 5.86 -26.29
N ASP A 8 -11.05 4.79 -25.70
CA ASP A 8 -12.34 4.18 -25.98
C ASP A 8 -13.12 3.93 -24.68
N ILE A 9 -14.30 3.33 -24.77
CA ILE A 9 -15.14 3.05 -23.59
C ILE A 9 -14.38 2.21 -22.57
N GLN A 10 -13.56 1.24 -23.01
CA GLN A 10 -12.81 0.40 -22.09
C GLN A 10 -11.70 1.17 -21.37
N TYR A 11 -11.08 2.15 -22.01
CA TYR A 11 -10.16 3.08 -21.36
C TYR A 11 -10.81 3.81 -20.19
N TYR A 12 -12.03 4.34 -20.40
CA TYR A 12 -12.77 5.04 -19.34
C TYR A 12 -13.18 4.08 -18.21
N LYS A 13 -13.54 2.84 -18.53
CA LYS A 13 -13.78 1.79 -17.53
C LYS A 13 -12.53 1.50 -16.69
N PHE A 14 -11.34 1.45 -17.29
CA PHE A 14 -10.08 1.28 -16.54
C PHE A 14 -9.76 2.49 -15.66
N CYS A 15 -10.02 3.71 -16.12
CA CYS A 15 -9.89 4.92 -15.31
C CYS A 15 -10.86 4.91 -14.13
N LEU A 16 -12.12 4.60 -14.36
CA LEU A 16 -13.16 4.51 -13.33
C LEU A 16 -12.82 3.43 -12.30
N TYR A 17 -12.34 2.26 -12.72
CA TYR A 17 -11.83 1.25 -11.81
C TYR A 17 -10.69 1.81 -10.93
N GLY A 18 -9.73 2.51 -11.53
CA GLY A 18 -8.63 3.15 -10.80
C GLY A 18 -9.12 4.12 -9.74
N PHE A 19 -10.15 4.91 -10.03
CA PHE A 19 -10.79 5.83 -9.10
C PHE A 19 -11.54 5.07 -7.98
N LEU A 20 -12.45 4.15 -8.35
CA LEU A 20 -13.31 3.42 -7.41
C LEU A 20 -12.52 2.56 -6.41
N LYS A 21 -11.48 1.85 -6.86
CA LYS A 21 -10.68 1.00 -5.98
C LYS A 21 -9.96 1.77 -4.88
N ASN A 22 -9.76 3.06 -5.08
CA ASN A 22 -9.09 3.95 -4.13
C ASN A 22 -10.08 4.79 -3.30
N GLN A 23 -11.38 4.56 -3.44
CA GLN A 23 -12.38 5.08 -2.51
C GLN A 23 -12.36 4.25 -1.21
N ARG A 24 -11.22 4.30 -0.54
CA ARG A 24 -10.96 3.61 0.74
C ARG A 24 -11.17 4.59 1.88
N PHE A 25 -12.43 4.85 2.21
CA PHE A 25 -12.76 5.83 3.24
C PHE A 25 -12.19 5.48 4.61
N PHE A 26 -11.83 4.21 4.82
CA PHE A 26 -11.19 3.75 6.05
C PHE A 26 -9.69 4.09 6.14
N ASP A 27 -8.98 4.32 5.03
CA ASP A 27 -7.52 4.52 5.05
C ASP A 27 -7.07 5.64 6.03
N PRO A 28 -7.73 6.81 6.13
CA PRO A 28 -7.33 7.86 7.07
C PRO A 28 -7.72 7.61 8.53
N PHE A 29 -8.61 6.64 8.80
CA PHE A 29 -9.23 6.45 10.12
C PHE A 29 -9.18 5.00 10.63
N LEU A 30 -8.51 4.07 9.93
CA LEU A 30 -8.51 2.65 10.25
C LEU A 30 -7.95 2.37 11.65
N MET A 31 -6.84 3.00 11.99
CA MET A 31 -6.24 2.84 13.31
C MET A 31 -7.12 3.44 14.41
N LEU A 32 -7.70 4.61 14.16
CA LEU A 32 -8.63 5.25 15.10
C LEU A 32 -9.90 4.42 15.31
N PHE A 33 -10.40 3.75 14.27
CA PHE A 33 -11.50 2.79 14.39
C PHE A 33 -11.13 1.64 15.33
N PHE A 34 -9.92 1.09 15.23
CA PHE A 34 -9.48 0.03 16.12
C PHE A 34 -9.30 0.53 17.57
N LEU A 35 -8.74 1.72 17.74
CA LEU A 35 -8.60 2.34 19.06
C LEU A 35 -9.96 2.67 19.69
N GLU A 36 -10.95 3.12 18.90
CA GLU A 36 -12.33 3.32 19.36
C GLU A 36 -13.00 2.02 19.85
N LYS A 37 -12.55 0.86 19.34
CA LYS A 37 -12.97 -0.46 19.83
C LYS A 37 -12.14 -0.96 21.03
N ASN A 38 -11.35 -0.09 21.66
CA ASN A 38 -10.50 -0.38 22.82
C ASN A 38 -9.44 -1.48 22.56
N LEU A 39 -8.97 -1.61 21.33
CA LEU A 39 -7.87 -2.53 21.01
C LEU A 39 -6.55 -1.93 21.46
N SER A 40 -5.66 -2.78 21.99
CA SER A 40 -4.27 -2.42 22.23
C SER A 40 -3.51 -2.27 20.91
N TYR A 41 -2.41 -1.52 20.91
CA TYR A 41 -1.56 -1.37 19.72
C TYR A 41 -0.99 -2.71 19.24
N THR A 42 -0.69 -3.64 20.14
CA THR A 42 -0.27 -5.01 19.80
C THR A 42 -1.37 -5.77 19.05
N GLN A 43 -2.61 -5.67 19.51
CA GLN A 43 -3.76 -6.27 18.81
C GLN A 43 -3.95 -5.66 17.42
N ILE A 44 -3.80 -4.34 17.28
CA ILE A 44 -3.85 -3.65 15.98
C ILE A 44 -2.70 -4.12 15.08
N GLY A 45 -1.49 -4.20 15.61
CA GLY A 45 -0.32 -4.73 14.89
C GLY A 45 -0.55 -6.15 14.37
N LEU A 46 -1.21 -7.00 15.17
CA LEU A 46 -1.58 -8.36 14.75
C LEU A 46 -2.58 -8.35 13.59
N LEU A 47 -3.60 -7.48 13.62
CA LEU A 47 -4.56 -7.34 12.51
C LEU A 47 -3.87 -6.92 11.21
N TYR A 48 -2.94 -5.96 11.26
CA TYR A 48 -2.13 -5.57 10.10
C TYR A 48 -1.25 -6.72 9.62
N SER A 49 -0.65 -7.48 10.54
CA SER A 49 0.19 -8.63 10.19
C SER A 49 -0.62 -9.75 9.54
N VAL A 50 -1.81 -10.07 10.06
CA VAL A 50 -2.74 -11.04 9.43
C VAL A 50 -3.04 -10.64 7.99
N LYS A 51 -3.42 -9.37 7.76
CA LYS A 51 -3.69 -8.87 6.40
C LYS A 51 -2.48 -9.03 5.47
N MET A 52 -1.29 -8.64 5.93
CA MET A 52 -0.07 -8.67 5.12
C MET A 52 0.40 -10.10 4.84
N LEU A 53 0.39 -10.98 5.85
CA LEU A 53 0.76 -12.39 5.70
C LEU A 53 -0.21 -13.14 4.79
N THR A 54 -1.52 -12.92 4.96
CA THR A 54 -2.54 -13.50 4.07
C THR A 54 -2.30 -13.11 2.62
N ARG A 55 -2.07 -11.81 2.37
CA ARG A 55 -1.72 -11.34 1.03
C ARG A 55 -0.48 -12.04 0.50
N THR A 56 0.61 -12.07 1.27
CA THR A 56 1.90 -12.64 0.84
C THR A 56 1.78 -14.12 0.51
N ILE A 57 1.13 -14.89 1.37
CA ILE A 57 0.97 -16.34 1.19
C ILE A 57 0.10 -16.65 -0.05
N LEU A 58 -0.98 -15.89 -0.22
CA LEU A 58 -1.93 -16.14 -1.31
C LEU A 58 -1.51 -15.51 -2.64
N GLU A 59 -0.63 -14.49 -2.67
CA GLU A 59 -0.18 -13.84 -3.91
C GLU A 59 0.52 -14.83 -4.85
N ILE A 60 1.20 -15.84 -4.31
CA ILE A 60 1.88 -16.88 -5.11
C ILE A 60 0.87 -17.76 -5.89
N PRO A 61 -0.13 -18.39 -5.25
CA PRO A 61 -1.08 -19.24 -5.95
C PRO A 61 -2.09 -18.44 -6.80
N THR A 62 -2.33 -17.17 -6.50
CA THR A 62 -3.37 -16.38 -7.21
C THR A 62 -3.05 -16.14 -8.67
N GLY A 63 -1.78 -16.07 -9.08
CA GLY A 63 -1.38 -15.98 -10.48
C GLY A 63 -1.89 -17.19 -11.29
N VAL A 64 -1.67 -18.40 -10.77
CA VAL A 64 -2.13 -19.65 -11.40
C VAL A 64 -3.65 -19.74 -11.40
N ILE A 65 -4.28 -19.34 -10.31
CA ILE A 65 -5.74 -19.32 -10.20
C ILE A 65 -6.34 -18.31 -11.20
N ALA A 66 -5.70 -17.15 -11.39
CA ALA A 66 -6.14 -16.14 -12.36
C ALA A 66 -6.06 -16.64 -13.80
N ASP A 67 -5.07 -17.44 -14.12
CA ASP A 67 -4.93 -18.07 -15.44
C ASP A 67 -5.94 -19.21 -15.65
N ALA A 68 -6.32 -19.92 -14.57
CA ALA A 68 -7.29 -21.04 -14.62
C ALA A 68 -8.77 -20.55 -14.59
N LEU A 69 -9.10 -19.59 -13.72
CA LEU A 69 -10.45 -19.05 -13.54
C LEU A 69 -10.77 -17.85 -14.46
N GLY A 70 -9.75 -17.36 -15.17
CA GLY A 70 -9.83 -16.10 -15.91
C GLY A 70 -9.63 -14.86 -15.03
N ARG A 71 -8.96 -13.87 -15.58
CA ARG A 71 -8.58 -12.64 -14.85
C ARG A 71 -9.79 -11.84 -14.37
N ARG A 72 -10.88 -11.81 -15.13
CA ARG A 72 -12.12 -11.13 -14.75
C ARG A 72 -12.78 -11.80 -13.54
N GLY A 73 -12.91 -13.14 -13.55
CA GLY A 73 -13.43 -13.90 -12.43
C GLY A 73 -12.61 -13.69 -11.15
N THR A 74 -11.28 -13.71 -11.29
CA THR A 74 -10.35 -13.42 -10.20
C THR A 74 -10.55 -12.03 -9.60
N MET A 75 -10.77 -11.00 -10.42
CA MET A 75 -11.03 -9.64 -9.96
C MET A 75 -12.40 -9.50 -9.27
N ILE A 76 -13.43 -10.20 -9.77
CA ILE A 76 -14.75 -10.24 -9.13
C ILE A 76 -14.62 -10.91 -7.74
N PHE A 77 -13.94 -12.03 -7.64
CA PHE A 77 -13.68 -12.70 -6.37
C PHE A 77 -12.93 -11.79 -5.38
N SER A 78 -11.88 -11.09 -5.83
CA SER A 78 -11.16 -10.10 -5.04
C SER A 78 -12.09 -9.04 -4.45
N TYR A 79 -12.95 -8.44 -5.29
CA TYR A 79 -13.88 -7.39 -4.85
C TYR A 79 -14.96 -7.93 -3.91
N SER A 80 -15.45 -9.15 -4.15
CA SER A 80 -16.38 -9.83 -3.23
C SER A 80 -15.73 -10.06 -1.86
N SER A 81 -14.44 -10.46 -1.82
CA SER A 81 -13.70 -10.61 -0.56
C SER A 81 -13.56 -9.28 0.20
N TYR A 82 -13.34 -8.15 -0.50
CA TYR A 82 -13.33 -6.84 0.14
C TYR A 82 -14.72 -6.46 0.68
N VAL A 83 -15.80 -6.70 -0.08
CA VAL A 83 -17.17 -6.44 0.38
C VAL A 83 -17.46 -7.24 1.65
N VAL A 84 -17.13 -8.53 1.68
CA VAL A 84 -17.26 -9.36 2.90
C VAL A 84 -16.44 -8.77 4.04
N SER A 85 -15.19 -8.38 3.80
CA SER A 85 -14.32 -7.76 4.80
C SER A 85 -14.98 -6.51 5.41
N PHE A 86 -15.51 -5.59 4.59
CA PHE A 86 -16.11 -4.35 5.07
C PHE A 86 -17.40 -4.61 5.87
N ILE A 87 -18.22 -5.56 5.43
CA ILE A 87 -19.41 -5.99 6.18
C ILE A 87 -19.00 -6.54 7.56
N VAL A 88 -17.99 -7.40 7.61
CA VAL A 88 -17.51 -7.97 8.86
C VAL A 88 -16.90 -6.90 9.75
N TYR A 89 -16.11 -5.93 9.22
CA TYR A 89 -15.62 -4.79 9.99
C TYR A 89 -16.74 -3.96 10.57
N TYR A 90 -17.78 -3.65 9.79
CA TYR A 90 -18.93 -2.86 10.25
C TYR A 90 -19.68 -3.52 11.41
N PHE A 91 -19.97 -4.83 11.31
CA PHE A 91 -20.69 -5.58 12.32
C PHE A 91 -19.80 -6.19 13.40
N SER A 92 -18.47 -5.97 13.37
CA SER A 92 -17.57 -6.60 14.33
C SER A 92 -17.87 -6.22 15.79
N GLY A 93 -18.36 -7.19 16.57
CA GLY A 93 -18.61 -7.04 17.99
C GLY A 93 -17.44 -7.46 18.89
N ASN A 94 -16.47 -8.20 18.35
CA ASN A 94 -15.30 -8.69 19.09
C ASN A 94 -14.06 -8.81 18.21
N TYR A 95 -12.93 -9.09 18.85
CA TYR A 95 -11.62 -9.14 18.19
C TYR A 95 -11.50 -10.25 17.12
N PHE A 96 -12.16 -11.39 17.34
CA PHE A 96 -12.13 -12.49 16.37
C PHE A 96 -12.70 -12.08 15.02
N PHE A 97 -13.83 -11.36 14.99
CA PHE A 97 -14.40 -10.86 13.73
C PHE A 97 -13.48 -9.84 13.04
N LEU A 98 -12.72 -9.05 13.79
CA LEU A 98 -11.71 -8.16 13.20
C LEU A 98 -10.55 -8.93 12.55
N ILE A 99 -10.14 -10.08 13.12
CA ILE A 99 -9.17 -10.98 12.47
C ILE A 99 -9.76 -11.55 11.18
N VAL A 100 -11.01 -12.03 11.19
CA VAL A 100 -11.69 -12.54 9.99
C VAL A 100 -11.81 -11.47 8.91
N ALA A 101 -12.15 -10.23 9.28
CA ALA A 101 -12.21 -9.10 8.35
C ALA A 101 -10.85 -8.77 7.76
N SER A 102 -9.78 -8.75 8.58
CA SER A 102 -8.39 -8.52 8.13
C SER A 102 -7.91 -9.62 7.19
N PHE A 103 -8.25 -10.88 7.47
CA PHE A 103 -7.97 -12.02 6.61
C PHE A 103 -8.69 -11.88 5.26
N ALA A 104 -10.00 -11.63 5.25
CA ALA A 104 -10.79 -11.44 4.03
C ALA A 104 -10.26 -10.26 3.19
N PHE A 105 -9.81 -9.17 3.85
CA PHE A 105 -9.14 -8.06 3.18
C PHE A 105 -7.85 -8.50 2.51
N GLY A 106 -7.01 -9.27 3.21
CA GLY A 106 -5.76 -9.83 2.69
C GLY A 106 -5.98 -10.74 1.48
N VAL A 107 -7.04 -11.58 1.50
CA VAL A 107 -7.48 -12.38 0.34
C VAL A 107 -7.82 -11.46 -0.83
N GLY A 108 -8.63 -10.44 -0.62
CA GLY A 108 -8.96 -9.46 -1.67
C GLY A 108 -7.72 -8.81 -2.28
N ASP A 109 -6.75 -8.39 -1.46
CA ASP A 109 -5.49 -7.80 -1.93
C ASP A 109 -4.64 -8.79 -2.75
N ALA A 110 -4.55 -10.06 -2.34
CA ALA A 110 -3.80 -11.09 -3.05
C ALA A 110 -4.35 -11.31 -4.47
N PHE A 111 -5.66 -11.50 -4.61
CA PHE A 111 -6.30 -11.77 -5.90
C PHE A 111 -6.33 -10.54 -6.82
N ARG A 112 -6.23 -9.33 -6.29
CA ARG A 112 -6.19 -8.08 -7.07
C ARG A 112 -4.80 -7.77 -7.61
N THR A 113 -3.74 -8.10 -6.89
CA THR A 113 -2.37 -7.69 -7.20
C THR A 113 -1.93 -8.27 -8.55
N GLY A 114 -1.44 -7.40 -9.43
CA GLY A 114 -0.98 -7.78 -10.78
C GLY A 114 -2.09 -8.00 -11.81
N THR A 115 -3.24 -8.57 -11.42
CA THR A 115 -4.30 -9.02 -12.33
C THR A 115 -4.87 -7.90 -13.20
N HIS A 116 -5.24 -6.76 -12.62
CA HIS A 116 -5.81 -5.64 -13.40
C HIS A 116 -4.80 -5.02 -14.39
N LYS A 117 -3.52 -4.94 -14.00
CA LYS A 117 -2.46 -4.47 -14.91
C LYS A 117 -2.32 -5.39 -16.10
N ALA A 118 -2.36 -6.71 -15.87
CA ALA A 118 -2.32 -7.71 -16.93
C ALA A 118 -3.51 -7.58 -17.88
N MET A 119 -4.73 -7.32 -17.36
CA MET A 119 -5.92 -7.09 -18.19
C MET A 119 -5.75 -5.86 -19.10
N ILE A 120 -5.19 -4.76 -18.60
CA ILE A 120 -4.92 -3.57 -19.42
C ILE A 120 -3.95 -3.91 -20.56
N PHE A 121 -2.87 -4.65 -20.27
CA PHE A 121 -1.88 -4.99 -21.27
C PHE A 121 -2.40 -5.99 -22.31
N GLU A 122 -3.23 -6.94 -21.91
CA GLU A 122 -3.93 -7.85 -22.85
C GLU A 122 -4.88 -7.08 -23.77
N TYR A 123 -5.60 -6.09 -23.21
CA TYR A 123 -6.47 -5.24 -24.02
C TYR A 123 -5.71 -4.43 -25.08
N LEU A 124 -4.56 -3.85 -24.69
CA LEU A 124 -3.72 -3.12 -25.63
C LEU A 124 -3.17 -4.05 -26.73
N LYS A 125 -2.80 -5.28 -26.41
CA LYS A 125 -2.37 -6.29 -27.36
C LYS A 125 -3.52 -6.65 -28.32
N TYR A 126 -4.72 -6.90 -27.82
CA TYR A 126 -5.89 -7.18 -28.63
C TYR A 126 -6.22 -6.05 -29.61
N LYS A 127 -6.04 -4.80 -29.20
CA LYS A 127 -6.27 -3.61 -30.04
C LYS A 127 -5.08 -3.25 -30.93
N SER A 128 -3.94 -3.95 -30.85
CA SER A 128 -2.67 -3.57 -31.50
C SER A 128 -2.23 -2.15 -31.13
N TRP A 129 -2.35 -1.78 -29.83
CA TRP A 129 -1.95 -0.48 -29.26
C TRP A 129 -0.81 -0.62 -28.25
N GLU A 130 0.05 -1.60 -28.43
CA GLU A 130 1.13 -1.92 -27.50
C GLU A 130 2.18 -0.79 -27.40
N ASP A 131 2.36 -0.03 -28.46
CA ASP A 131 3.19 1.18 -28.52
C ASP A 131 2.76 2.25 -27.51
N GLN A 132 1.48 2.28 -27.11
CA GLN A 132 0.90 3.25 -26.19
C GLN A 132 0.90 2.78 -24.72
N LYS A 133 1.44 1.62 -24.43
CA LYS A 133 1.39 0.91 -23.14
C LYS A 133 1.77 1.79 -21.94
N VAL A 134 2.84 2.54 -22.04
CA VAL A 134 3.36 3.40 -20.96
C VAL A 134 2.40 4.56 -20.68
N HIS A 135 1.96 5.26 -21.73
CA HIS A 135 1.07 6.40 -21.61
C HIS A 135 -0.33 5.99 -21.15
N TYR A 136 -0.86 4.92 -21.75
CA TYR A 136 -2.18 4.40 -21.44
C TYR A 136 -2.27 3.94 -19.96
N TYR A 137 -1.31 3.12 -19.53
CA TYR A 137 -1.26 2.64 -18.14
C TYR A 137 -0.96 3.76 -17.14
N GLY A 138 -0.04 4.66 -17.46
CA GLY A 138 0.28 5.82 -16.63
C GLY A 138 -0.94 6.71 -16.42
N HIS A 139 -1.72 6.94 -17.47
CA HIS A 139 -2.91 7.78 -17.40
C HIS A 139 -4.05 7.12 -16.61
N THR A 140 -4.31 5.81 -16.82
CA THR A 140 -5.30 5.08 -16.02
C THR A 140 -4.90 5.02 -14.54
N ARG A 141 -3.59 4.93 -14.24
CA ARG A 141 -3.08 4.96 -12.87
C ARG A 141 -3.23 6.33 -12.20
N SER A 142 -3.19 7.43 -12.94
CA SER A 142 -3.37 8.77 -12.37
C SER A 142 -4.74 8.94 -11.71
N TRP A 143 -5.78 8.31 -12.24
CA TRP A 143 -7.11 8.28 -11.63
C TRP A 143 -7.15 7.62 -10.25
N SER A 144 -6.23 6.70 -9.98
CA SER A 144 -6.08 6.10 -8.65
C SER A 144 -5.60 7.12 -7.62
N GLN A 145 -4.70 8.03 -8.01
CA GLN A 145 -4.22 9.09 -7.12
C GLN A 145 -5.32 10.12 -6.82
N VAL A 146 -6.07 10.51 -7.85
CA VAL A 146 -7.25 11.37 -7.67
C VAL A 146 -8.27 10.71 -6.76
N GLY A 147 -8.52 9.40 -6.95
CA GLY A 147 -9.40 8.62 -6.10
C GLY A 147 -8.99 8.67 -4.62
N SER A 148 -7.70 8.48 -4.31
CA SER A 148 -7.21 8.54 -2.93
C SER A 148 -7.39 9.92 -2.29
N ALA A 149 -7.10 10.99 -3.04
CA ALA A 149 -7.26 12.35 -2.54
C ALA A 149 -8.73 12.69 -2.25
N VAL A 150 -9.62 12.36 -3.19
CA VAL A 150 -11.08 12.57 -3.01
C VAL A 150 -11.60 11.70 -1.87
N SER A 151 -11.13 10.45 -1.76
CA SER A 151 -11.52 9.51 -0.71
C SER A 151 -11.28 10.06 0.69
N SER A 152 -10.14 10.74 0.94
CA SER A 152 -9.85 11.29 2.26
C SER A 152 -10.80 12.42 2.68
N LEU A 153 -11.24 13.24 1.72
CA LEU A 153 -12.22 14.29 1.98
C LEU A 153 -13.62 13.72 2.24
N ILE A 154 -14.04 12.73 1.43
CA ILE A 154 -15.31 12.04 1.63
C ILE A 154 -15.31 11.33 3.00
N ALA A 155 -14.22 10.67 3.37
CA ALA A 155 -14.07 10.01 4.66
C ALA A 155 -14.22 11.01 5.83
N ALA A 156 -13.62 12.19 5.71
CA ALA A 156 -13.78 13.27 6.69
C ALA A 156 -15.25 13.71 6.83
N VAL A 157 -15.94 13.88 5.71
CA VAL A 157 -17.37 14.23 5.70
C VAL A 157 -18.21 13.13 6.36
N ILE A 158 -17.95 11.85 6.06
CA ILE A 158 -18.67 10.73 6.67
C ILE A 158 -18.51 10.77 8.19
N VAL A 159 -17.26 10.85 8.69
CA VAL A 159 -17.01 10.86 10.15
C VAL A 159 -17.55 12.12 10.80
N PHE A 160 -17.48 13.26 10.12
CA PHE A 160 -18.03 14.53 10.61
C PHE A 160 -19.53 14.47 10.90
N TYR A 161 -20.30 13.86 10.01
CA TYR A 161 -21.77 13.78 10.16
C TYR A 161 -22.22 12.57 11.00
N SER A 162 -21.55 11.42 10.89
CA SER A 162 -21.93 10.22 11.62
C SER A 162 -21.42 10.18 13.07
N GLY A 163 -20.29 10.86 13.34
CA GLY A 163 -19.60 10.81 14.63
C GLY A 163 -18.94 9.46 14.95
N ARG A 164 -18.91 8.49 14.02
CA ARG A 164 -18.42 7.12 14.23
C ARG A 164 -17.47 6.69 13.14
N TYR A 165 -16.30 6.15 13.51
CA TYR A 165 -15.37 5.60 12.52
C TYR A 165 -15.88 4.31 11.87
N THR A 166 -16.79 3.57 12.53
CA THR A 166 -17.35 2.33 11.99
C THR A 166 -18.11 2.55 10.67
N ASP A 167 -18.80 3.70 10.52
CA ASP A 167 -19.63 3.98 9.36
C ASP A 167 -18.84 4.13 8.05
N ILE A 168 -17.54 4.43 8.13
CA ILE A 168 -16.68 4.47 6.95
C ILE A 168 -16.67 3.16 6.15
N PHE A 169 -16.82 2.00 6.83
CA PHE A 169 -16.89 0.70 6.15
C PHE A 169 -18.20 0.53 5.39
N LEU A 170 -19.33 0.95 5.96
CA LEU A 170 -20.62 0.90 5.30
C LEU A 170 -20.63 1.75 4.01
N PHE A 171 -20.12 2.99 4.11
CA PHE A 171 -20.04 3.86 2.94
C PHE A 171 -19.00 3.39 1.91
N THR A 172 -17.92 2.71 2.34
CA THR A 172 -16.94 2.10 1.42
C THR A 172 -17.55 0.98 0.58
N LEU A 173 -18.61 0.31 1.03
CA LEU A 173 -19.31 -0.69 0.23
C LEU A 173 -19.83 -0.11 -1.09
N ILE A 174 -20.30 1.14 -1.11
CA ILE A 174 -20.90 1.76 -2.29
C ILE A 174 -19.94 1.75 -3.49
N PRO A 175 -18.75 2.37 -3.42
CA PRO A 175 -17.79 2.36 -4.53
C PRO A 175 -17.27 0.96 -4.87
N TYR A 176 -17.20 0.04 -3.90
CA TYR A 176 -16.78 -1.33 -4.17
C TYR A 176 -17.85 -2.18 -4.86
N LEU A 177 -19.13 -2.00 -4.53
CA LEU A 177 -20.23 -2.62 -5.27
C LEU A 177 -20.35 -2.07 -6.69
N ILE A 178 -20.18 -0.76 -6.89
CA ILE A 178 -20.11 -0.16 -8.23
C ILE A 178 -18.90 -0.72 -8.98
N GLY A 179 -17.76 -0.87 -8.32
CA GLY A 179 -16.54 -1.47 -8.88
C GLY A 179 -16.75 -2.94 -9.28
N LEU A 180 -17.51 -3.70 -8.49
CA LEU A 180 -17.87 -5.09 -8.80
C LEU A 180 -18.76 -5.17 -10.05
N ALA A 181 -19.79 -4.32 -10.14
CA ALA A 181 -20.64 -4.21 -11.33
C ALA A 181 -19.81 -3.77 -12.57
N LEU A 182 -18.89 -2.83 -12.40
CA LEU A 182 -17.98 -2.39 -13.45
C LEU A 182 -17.12 -3.53 -13.97
N LEU A 183 -16.51 -4.32 -13.09
CA LEU A 183 -15.69 -5.49 -13.44
C LEU A 183 -16.53 -6.57 -14.13
N ALA A 184 -17.76 -6.80 -13.67
CA ALA A 184 -18.70 -7.68 -14.34
C ALA A 184 -19.08 -7.22 -15.75
N SER A 185 -19.00 -5.91 -16.04
CA SER A 185 -19.24 -5.33 -17.37
C SER A 185 -18.03 -5.40 -18.32
N TYR A 186 -16.88 -5.91 -17.89
CA TYR A 186 -15.70 -6.04 -18.74
C TYR A 186 -15.91 -7.10 -19.81
N PRO A 187 -15.42 -6.88 -21.04
CA PRO A 187 -15.57 -7.86 -22.12
C PRO A 187 -14.78 -9.14 -21.83
N LYS A 188 -15.33 -10.28 -22.24
CA LYS A 188 -14.73 -11.61 -22.03
C LYS A 188 -13.30 -11.74 -22.57
N ILE A 189 -12.94 -10.96 -23.58
CA ILE A 189 -11.58 -10.95 -24.13
C ILE A 189 -10.51 -10.59 -23.10
N LEU A 190 -10.88 -9.91 -22.00
CA LEU A 190 -9.98 -9.58 -20.90
C LEU A 190 -9.76 -10.73 -19.91
N GLU A 191 -10.40 -11.87 -20.11
CA GLU A 191 -10.16 -13.08 -19.32
C GLU A 191 -8.78 -13.70 -19.60
N GLY A 192 -8.13 -13.29 -20.71
CA GLY A 192 -6.84 -13.82 -21.14
C GLY A 192 -7.01 -14.86 -22.27
N SER A 193 -5.92 -15.23 -22.93
CA SER A 193 -5.90 -16.15 -24.07
C SER A 193 -6.20 -17.61 -23.68
N GLY A 194 -7.41 -17.83 -23.23
CA GLY A 194 -7.98 -19.16 -22.96
C GLY A 194 -7.79 -19.60 -21.51
N VAL A 195 -8.88 -20.14 -20.97
CA VAL A 195 -8.87 -21.06 -19.83
C VAL A 195 -8.09 -22.30 -20.30
N LYS A 196 -6.75 -22.18 -20.37
CA LYS A 196 -5.89 -23.36 -20.50
C LYS A 196 -5.95 -24.08 -19.15
N LYS A 197 -6.21 -25.37 -19.17
CA LYS A 197 -5.91 -26.19 -17.98
C LYS A 197 -4.52 -25.82 -17.53
N PRO A 198 -4.32 -25.45 -16.25
CA PRO A 198 -3.00 -25.05 -15.79
C PRO A 198 -2.04 -26.19 -16.11
N GLU A 199 -1.01 -25.90 -16.90
CA GLU A 199 0.03 -26.87 -17.27
C GLU A 199 0.82 -27.34 -16.03
N GLN A 200 0.69 -26.58 -14.94
CA GLN A 200 1.33 -26.86 -13.65
C GLN A 200 0.29 -26.79 -12.52
N SER A 201 0.37 -27.74 -11.60
CA SER A 201 -0.44 -27.72 -10.37
C SER A 201 -0.11 -26.45 -9.56
N VAL A 202 -1.12 -25.88 -8.87
CA VAL A 202 -0.91 -24.77 -7.92
C VAL A 202 0.19 -25.11 -6.90
N THR A 203 0.26 -26.37 -6.48
CA THR A 203 1.30 -26.91 -5.59
C THR A 203 2.69 -26.85 -6.21
N ASP A 204 2.82 -27.13 -7.50
CA ASP A 204 4.12 -27.12 -8.17
C ASP A 204 4.64 -25.70 -8.38
N VAL A 205 3.75 -24.76 -8.73
CA VAL A 205 4.09 -23.34 -8.82
C VAL A 205 4.48 -22.80 -7.45
N PHE A 206 3.75 -23.15 -6.40
CA PHE A 206 4.06 -22.76 -5.03
C PHE A 206 5.44 -23.30 -4.60
N LYS A 207 5.71 -24.58 -4.84
CA LYS A 207 7.03 -25.19 -4.57
C LYS A 207 8.14 -24.52 -5.38
N LYS A 208 7.90 -24.21 -6.65
CA LYS A 208 8.87 -23.53 -7.51
C LYS A 208 9.19 -22.13 -7.00
N VAL A 209 8.18 -21.33 -6.67
CA VAL A 209 8.39 -19.98 -6.13
C VAL A 209 9.08 -20.03 -4.76
N LEU A 210 8.69 -20.95 -3.88
CA LEU A 210 9.42 -21.19 -2.62
C LEU A 210 10.88 -21.55 -2.89
N HIS A 211 11.13 -22.45 -3.85
CA HIS A 211 12.50 -22.84 -4.22
C HIS A 211 13.30 -21.63 -4.78
N GLU A 212 12.69 -20.79 -5.61
CA GLU A 212 13.30 -19.54 -6.12
C GLU A 212 13.59 -18.55 -4.98
N ILE A 213 12.68 -18.40 -4.03
CA ILE A 213 12.91 -17.60 -2.82
C ILE A 213 14.11 -18.17 -2.04
N PHE A 214 14.10 -19.46 -1.71
CA PHE A 214 15.19 -20.10 -0.99
C PHE A 214 16.52 -20.08 -1.76
N SER A 215 16.50 -20.24 -3.08
CA SER A 215 17.70 -20.13 -3.91
C SER A 215 18.26 -18.70 -3.95
N SER A 216 17.38 -17.69 -3.91
CA SER A 216 17.78 -16.28 -3.79
C SER A 216 18.46 -15.99 -2.47
N PHE A 217 18.08 -16.69 -1.38
CA PHE A 217 18.78 -16.60 -0.09
C PHE A 217 20.21 -17.18 -0.13
N LYS A 218 20.51 -18.11 -1.06
CA LYS A 218 21.88 -18.63 -1.21
C LYS A 218 22.82 -17.63 -1.87
N ASN A 219 22.29 -16.66 -2.64
CA ASN A 219 23.09 -15.61 -3.24
C ASN A 219 23.04 -14.37 -2.34
N LEU A 220 24.03 -14.22 -1.46
CA LEU A 220 24.15 -13.12 -0.50
C LEU A 220 24.04 -11.73 -1.17
N LYS A 221 24.50 -11.59 -2.42
CA LYS A 221 24.40 -10.33 -3.15
C LYS A 221 22.95 -10.01 -3.55
N SER A 222 22.23 -10.97 -4.10
CA SER A 222 20.80 -10.81 -4.44
C SER A 222 19.96 -10.57 -3.20
N LEU A 223 20.21 -11.31 -2.12
CA LEU A 223 19.55 -11.13 -0.83
C LEU A 223 19.76 -9.71 -0.30
N LYS A 224 20.99 -9.22 -0.33
CA LYS A 224 21.33 -7.87 0.13
C LYS A 224 20.60 -6.79 -0.66
N ILE A 225 20.51 -6.94 -1.99
CA ILE A 225 19.79 -6.00 -2.86
C ILE A 225 18.30 -6.03 -2.52
N ILE A 226 17.69 -7.22 -2.48
CA ILE A 226 16.25 -7.37 -2.18
C ILE A 226 15.95 -6.76 -0.80
N THR A 227 16.73 -7.09 0.23
CA THR A 227 16.54 -6.54 1.59
C THR A 227 16.68 -5.02 1.59
N SER A 228 17.68 -4.47 0.89
CA SER A 228 17.84 -3.03 0.79
C SER A 228 16.65 -2.35 0.13
N LEU A 229 16.14 -2.91 -0.97
CA LEU A 229 15.01 -2.31 -1.70
C LEU A 229 13.70 -2.41 -0.91
N SER A 230 13.49 -3.51 -0.18
CA SER A 230 12.24 -3.80 0.55
C SER A 230 12.17 -3.21 1.95
N SER A 231 13.31 -2.98 2.64
CA SER A 231 13.35 -2.61 4.06
C SER A 231 12.60 -1.31 4.36
N PHE A 232 12.85 -0.24 3.61
CA PHE A 232 12.20 1.04 3.85
C PHE A 232 10.72 1.01 3.48
N SER A 233 10.35 0.35 2.37
CA SER A 233 8.96 0.20 1.98
C SER A 233 8.17 -0.66 2.98
N GLY A 234 8.77 -1.72 3.52
CA GLY A 234 8.17 -2.52 4.59
C GLY A 234 7.98 -1.72 5.89
N TYR A 235 9.00 -0.97 6.30
CA TYR A 235 8.92 -0.05 7.43
C TYR A 235 7.82 1.00 7.24
N TYR A 236 7.79 1.65 6.07
CA TYR A 236 6.75 2.61 5.73
C TYR A 236 5.34 2.00 5.82
N MET A 237 5.14 0.81 5.29
CA MET A 237 3.85 0.12 5.35
C MET A 237 3.38 -0.14 6.78
N ALA A 238 4.30 -0.37 7.71
CA ALA A 238 3.99 -0.59 9.12
C ALA A 238 3.71 0.71 9.88
N ILE A 239 4.54 1.77 9.67
CA ILE A 239 4.50 2.98 10.50
C ILE A 239 3.47 4.01 10.00
N LYS A 240 3.12 4.01 8.71
CA LYS A 240 2.32 5.08 8.10
C LYS A 240 0.97 5.32 8.80
N ASP A 241 0.32 4.26 9.26
CA ASP A 241 -1.01 4.36 9.88
C ASP A 241 -0.94 4.90 11.31
N TYR A 242 0.24 4.87 11.96
CA TYR A 242 0.47 5.51 13.26
C TYR A 242 0.47 7.05 13.19
N LEU A 243 0.47 7.63 11.98
CA LEU A 243 0.18 9.06 11.82
C LEU A 243 -1.23 9.42 12.34
N GLN A 244 -2.19 8.49 12.31
CA GLN A 244 -3.58 8.76 12.69
C GLN A 244 -3.73 9.19 14.16
N PRO A 245 -3.22 8.45 15.16
CA PRO A 245 -3.27 8.91 16.55
C PRO A 245 -2.43 10.20 16.79
N VAL A 246 -1.32 10.39 16.07
CA VAL A 246 -0.56 11.65 16.13
C VAL A 246 -1.41 12.83 15.59
N LEU A 247 -2.17 12.63 14.51
CA LEU A 247 -3.09 13.64 13.98
C LEU A 247 -4.28 13.86 14.89
N GLN A 248 -4.76 12.86 15.60
CA GLN A 248 -5.80 13.03 16.62
C GLN A 248 -5.32 13.94 17.74
N THR A 249 -4.13 13.70 18.29
CA THR A 249 -3.52 14.59 19.29
C THR A 249 -3.28 15.99 18.72
N PHE A 250 -2.81 16.08 17.47
CA PHE A 250 -2.62 17.36 16.77
C PHE A 250 -3.93 18.14 16.64
N ALA A 251 -5.00 17.48 16.23
CA ALA A 251 -6.31 18.10 16.07
C ALA A 251 -6.86 18.64 17.38
N THR A 252 -6.66 17.93 18.50
CA THR A 252 -7.11 18.40 19.82
C THR A 252 -6.24 19.53 20.38
N ALA A 253 -4.94 19.56 20.05
CA ALA A 253 -4.02 20.60 20.51
C ALA A 253 -4.14 21.93 19.74
N LEU A 254 -4.64 21.90 18.49
CA LEU A 254 -4.77 23.12 17.68
C LEU A 254 -5.92 24.01 18.19
N PRO A 255 -5.70 25.33 18.37
CA PRO A 255 -6.76 26.26 18.76
C PRO A 255 -7.62 26.69 17.55
N VAL A 256 -8.01 25.74 16.68
CA VAL A 256 -8.84 25.99 15.49
C VAL A 256 -10.13 25.19 15.57
N LEU A 257 -11.18 25.68 14.95
CA LEU A 257 -12.50 25.01 14.90
C LEU A 257 -13.05 24.64 16.30
N LEU A 258 -12.77 25.46 17.32
CA LEU A 258 -13.14 25.19 18.72
C LEU A 258 -14.66 25.16 18.95
N PHE A 259 -15.46 25.68 18.01
CA PHE A 259 -16.92 25.60 18.02
C PHE A 259 -17.46 24.21 17.65
N LEU A 260 -16.59 23.30 17.17
CA LEU A 260 -16.93 21.92 16.86
C LEU A 260 -16.56 21.01 18.02
N ASP A 261 -17.31 19.90 18.19
CA ASP A 261 -16.88 18.83 19.05
C ASP A 261 -15.57 18.18 18.56
N ASN A 262 -14.86 17.52 19.47
CA ASN A 262 -13.54 16.95 19.18
C ASN A 262 -13.56 16.00 17.97
N LYS A 263 -14.59 15.13 17.87
CA LYS A 263 -14.68 14.15 16.79
C LYS A 263 -14.82 14.80 15.42
N LYS A 264 -15.64 15.84 15.30
CA LYS A 264 -15.82 16.59 14.06
C LYS A 264 -14.55 17.32 13.67
N ARG A 265 -13.87 17.92 14.66
CA ARG A 265 -12.59 18.61 14.47
C ARG A 265 -11.50 17.64 13.99
N GLU A 266 -11.38 16.48 14.64
CA GLU A 266 -10.46 15.41 14.23
C GLU A 266 -10.75 14.97 12.78
N ALA A 267 -12.01 14.72 12.45
CA ALA A 267 -12.40 14.28 11.11
C ALA A 267 -11.93 15.25 10.02
N LEU A 268 -12.19 16.55 10.19
CA LEU A 268 -11.82 17.58 9.22
C LEU A 268 -10.30 17.72 9.08
N ILE A 269 -9.57 17.78 10.19
CA ILE A 269 -8.11 17.96 10.20
C ILE A 269 -7.42 16.73 9.60
N ILE A 270 -7.80 15.53 10.02
CA ILE A 270 -7.23 14.27 9.50
C ILE A 270 -7.50 14.16 7.99
N GLY A 271 -8.73 14.39 7.55
CA GLY A 271 -9.07 14.33 6.13
C GLY A 271 -8.30 15.35 5.28
N ALA A 272 -8.16 16.59 5.77
CA ALA A 272 -7.38 17.61 5.09
C ALA A 272 -5.88 17.26 5.00
N VAL A 273 -5.30 16.75 6.09
CA VAL A 273 -3.89 16.33 6.10
C VAL A 273 -3.67 15.17 5.15
N TYR A 274 -4.54 14.15 5.13
CA TYR A 274 -4.42 13.04 4.18
C TYR A 274 -4.59 13.49 2.73
N PHE A 275 -5.48 14.45 2.46
CA PHE A 275 -5.59 15.07 1.13
C PHE A 275 -4.25 15.71 0.70
N ILE A 276 -3.64 16.48 1.60
CA ILE A 276 -2.32 17.12 1.36
C ILE A 276 -1.25 16.04 1.13
N ILE A 277 -1.24 14.97 1.94
CA ILE A 277 -0.30 13.85 1.79
C ILE A 277 -0.44 13.21 0.40
N TYR A 278 -1.65 12.91 -0.06
CA TYR A 278 -1.86 12.30 -1.38
C TYR A 278 -1.44 13.23 -2.51
N PHE A 279 -1.66 14.54 -2.35
CA PHE A 279 -1.18 15.53 -3.31
C PHE A 279 0.36 15.60 -3.35
N LEU A 280 1.01 15.70 -2.20
CA LEU A 280 2.46 15.77 -2.09
C LEU A 280 3.15 14.49 -2.58
N THR A 281 2.64 13.32 -2.21
CA THR A 281 3.19 12.02 -2.64
C THR A 281 3.04 11.78 -4.14
N SER A 282 1.94 12.25 -4.74
CA SER A 282 1.76 12.24 -6.20
C SER A 282 2.83 13.07 -6.90
N ARG A 283 3.12 14.28 -6.37
CA ARG A 283 4.21 15.14 -6.88
C ARG A 283 5.57 14.52 -6.65
N ALA A 284 5.83 13.99 -5.45
CA ALA A 284 7.08 13.32 -5.10
C ALA A 284 7.41 12.17 -6.07
N SER A 285 6.43 11.30 -6.34
CA SER A 285 6.59 10.21 -7.30
C SER A 285 6.88 10.71 -8.73
N LYS A 286 6.21 11.78 -9.17
CA LYS A 286 6.42 12.37 -10.50
C LYS A 286 7.84 12.95 -10.65
N TYR A 287 8.38 13.57 -9.59
CA TYR A 287 9.71 14.19 -9.63
C TYR A 287 10.85 13.24 -9.23
N SER A 288 10.55 11.97 -8.91
CA SER A 288 11.55 10.96 -8.52
C SER A 288 12.66 10.81 -9.57
N GLY A 289 12.33 10.74 -10.87
CA GLY A 289 13.31 10.65 -11.95
C GLY A 289 14.28 11.84 -11.99
N ARG A 290 13.75 13.08 -11.95
CA ARG A 290 14.58 14.29 -11.91
C ARG A 290 15.48 14.36 -10.68
N SER A 291 15.02 13.81 -9.55
CA SER A 291 15.84 13.73 -8.33
C SER A 291 16.97 12.71 -8.48
N ALA A 292 16.73 11.62 -9.22
CA ALA A 292 17.73 10.60 -9.52
C ALA A 292 18.83 11.11 -10.46
N GLU A 293 18.46 11.90 -11.47
CA GLU A 293 19.40 12.50 -12.46
C GLU A 293 20.49 13.39 -11.85
N LYS A 294 20.27 13.91 -10.62
CA LYS A 294 21.27 14.70 -9.89
C LYS A 294 22.44 13.85 -9.36
N PHE A 295 22.36 12.55 -9.43
CA PHE A 295 23.36 11.61 -8.93
C PHE A 295 23.92 10.77 -10.07
N SER A 296 25.21 10.48 -10.03
CA SER A 296 25.89 9.63 -11.01
C SER A 296 25.45 8.15 -10.97
N SER A 297 24.75 7.74 -9.93
CA SER A 297 24.26 6.36 -9.74
C SER A 297 23.05 6.36 -8.82
N LEU A 298 22.09 5.46 -9.05
CA LEU A 298 20.91 5.24 -8.20
C LEU A 298 21.25 4.73 -6.80
N LEU A 299 22.43 4.15 -6.59
CA LEU A 299 22.91 3.67 -5.29
C LEU A 299 22.91 4.77 -4.22
N LYS A 300 23.48 5.95 -4.57
CA LYS A 300 23.61 7.07 -3.61
C LYS A 300 22.26 7.58 -3.13
N PRO A 301 21.30 7.96 -4.00
CA PRO A 301 20.00 8.44 -3.56
C PRO A 301 19.17 7.37 -2.83
N LEU A 302 19.25 6.09 -3.24
CA LEU A 302 18.57 5.00 -2.57
C LEU A 302 19.03 4.81 -1.12
N ASN A 303 20.33 4.83 -0.88
CA ASN A 303 20.91 4.72 0.44
C ASN A 303 20.65 5.99 1.28
N LEU A 304 20.80 7.17 0.68
CA LEU A 304 20.55 8.44 1.37
C LEU A 304 19.11 8.54 1.86
N ILE A 305 18.12 8.27 0.98
CA ILE A 305 16.71 8.34 1.35
C ILE A 305 16.35 7.28 2.39
N LEU A 306 16.97 6.09 2.35
CA LEU A 306 16.79 5.06 3.37
C LEU A 306 17.21 5.60 4.75
N VAL A 307 18.43 6.13 4.86
CA VAL A 307 18.95 6.67 6.13
C VAL A 307 18.14 7.89 6.58
N MET A 308 17.89 8.85 5.68
CA MET A 308 17.09 10.03 6.00
C MET A 308 15.69 9.67 6.46
N GLY A 309 15.02 8.71 5.81
CA GLY A 309 13.69 8.27 6.19
C GLY A 309 13.64 7.62 7.58
N LEU A 310 14.65 6.81 7.93
CA LEU A 310 14.76 6.20 9.27
C LEU A 310 15.10 7.24 10.34
N VAL A 311 16.02 8.15 10.07
CA VAL A 311 16.32 9.29 10.96
C VAL A 311 15.08 10.15 11.17
N THR A 312 14.31 10.41 10.11
CA THR A 312 13.05 11.14 10.21
C THR A 312 12.03 10.44 11.12
N GLY A 313 11.96 9.09 11.09
CA GLY A 313 11.12 8.33 12.01
C GLY A 313 11.57 8.47 13.49
N ILE A 314 12.87 8.46 13.76
CA ILE A 314 13.42 8.73 15.11
C ILE A 314 13.05 10.15 15.57
N LEU A 315 13.27 11.14 14.71
CA LEU A 315 12.96 12.54 15.02
C LEU A 315 11.45 12.75 15.22
N ALA A 316 10.61 12.10 14.40
CA ALA A 316 9.16 12.18 14.58
C ALA A 316 8.73 11.67 15.96
N GLY A 317 9.29 10.56 16.42
CA GLY A 317 9.06 10.05 17.77
C GLY A 317 9.58 10.99 18.87
N LEU A 318 10.78 11.53 18.70
CA LEU A 318 11.35 12.49 19.67
C LEU A 318 10.51 13.75 19.79
N PHE A 319 10.13 14.37 18.69
CA PHE A 319 9.31 15.60 18.72
C PHE A 319 7.90 15.33 19.26
N TYR A 320 7.33 14.14 18.99
CA TYR A 320 6.06 13.75 19.59
C TYR A 320 6.17 13.59 21.12
N LYS A 321 7.25 12.96 21.61
CA LYS A 321 7.55 12.81 23.04
C LYS A 321 7.66 14.17 23.76
N PHE A 322 8.27 15.16 23.10
CA PHE A 322 8.41 16.52 23.65
C PHE A 322 7.20 17.42 23.43
N ASN A 323 6.05 16.87 23.00
CA ASN A 323 4.82 17.61 22.69
C ASN A 323 4.95 18.66 21.57
N ILE A 324 5.98 18.57 20.73
CA ILE A 324 6.14 19.43 19.55
C ILE A 324 5.43 18.76 18.37
N ILE A 325 4.10 18.59 18.50
CA ILE A 325 3.26 17.74 17.65
C ILE A 325 3.30 18.17 16.19
N ILE A 326 3.31 19.48 15.93
CA ILE A 326 3.37 20.05 14.56
C ILE A 326 4.60 19.54 13.79
N VAL A 327 5.77 19.54 14.42
CA VAL A 327 7.01 19.06 13.80
C VAL A 327 6.96 17.55 13.58
N SER A 328 6.40 16.79 14.53
CA SER A 328 6.19 15.36 14.38
C SER A 328 5.32 15.05 13.17
N VAL A 329 4.20 15.75 12.98
CA VAL A 329 3.31 15.59 11.81
C VAL A 329 4.05 15.88 10.51
N ILE A 330 4.82 16.97 10.44
CA ILE A 330 5.63 17.33 9.25
C ILE A 330 6.64 16.23 8.92
N LEU A 331 7.31 15.69 9.93
CA LEU A 331 8.27 14.58 9.78
C LEU A 331 7.58 13.30 9.30
N PHE A 332 6.39 12.96 9.82
CA PHE A 332 5.60 11.85 9.28
C PHE A 332 5.24 12.05 7.81
N ILE A 333 4.81 13.25 7.41
CA ILE A 333 4.58 13.58 5.98
C ILE A 333 5.87 13.37 5.17
N GLY A 334 7.03 13.71 5.75
CA GLY A 334 8.35 13.44 5.18
C GLY A 334 8.58 11.95 4.87
N ILE A 335 8.20 11.04 5.78
CA ILE A 335 8.30 9.58 5.55
C ILE A 335 7.48 9.15 4.33
N TYR A 336 6.24 9.66 4.17
CA TYR A 336 5.42 9.40 2.99
C TYR A 336 6.08 9.91 1.70
N ILE A 337 6.68 11.10 1.74
CA ILE A 337 7.37 11.68 0.59
C ILE A 337 8.60 10.85 0.21
N PHE A 338 9.42 10.47 1.19
CA PHE A 338 10.63 9.66 0.97
C PHE A 338 10.30 8.30 0.33
N GLU A 339 9.26 7.60 0.78
CA GLU A 339 8.85 6.36 0.13
C GLU A 339 8.42 6.58 -1.32
N ASN A 340 7.64 7.63 -1.58
CA ASN A 340 7.15 7.91 -2.93
C ASN A 340 8.23 8.41 -3.90
N ILE A 341 9.33 8.99 -3.41
CA ILE A 341 10.53 9.29 -4.21
C ILE A 341 11.35 8.01 -4.42
N ARG A 342 11.57 7.23 -3.36
CA ARG A 342 12.45 6.06 -3.36
C ARG A 342 11.91 4.90 -4.18
N ARG A 343 10.59 4.66 -4.12
CA ARG A 343 9.96 3.50 -4.76
C ARG A 343 10.19 3.40 -6.27
N PRO A 344 10.00 4.46 -7.09
CA PRO A 344 10.36 4.41 -8.51
C PRO A 344 11.84 4.19 -8.77
N MET A 345 12.73 4.80 -7.95
CA MET A 345 14.18 4.58 -8.06
C MET A 345 14.59 3.14 -7.75
N ALA A 346 13.92 2.50 -6.77
CA ALA A 346 14.18 1.12 -6.40
C ALA A 346 13.83 0.15 -7.55
N VAL A 347 12.69 0.37 -8.20
CA VAL A 347 12.29 -0.41 -9.38
C VAL A 347 13.25 -0.19 -10.55
N ALA A 348 13.69 1.05 -10.81
CA ALA A 348 14.66 1.36 -11.84
C ALA A 348 16.02 0.68 -11.56
N TYR A 349 16.52 0.76 -10.33
CA TYR A 349 17.76 0.09 -9.93
C TYR A 349 17.67 -1.44 -10.09
N ALA A 350 16.53 -2.04 -9.73
CA ALA A 350 16.32 -3.47 -9.97
C ALA A 350 16.38 -3.81 -11.47
N SER A 351 15.78 -2.98 -12.34
CA SER A 351 15.82 -3.20 -13.80
C SER A 351 17.20 -3.01 -14.42
N GLU A 352 18.05 -2.16 -13.85
CA GLU A 352 19.44 -2.00 -14.28
C GLU A 352 20.37 -3.12 -13.79
N THR A 353 20.00 -3.76 -12.66
CA THR A 353 20.85 -4.75 -11.98
C THR A 353 20.58 -6.19 -12.44
N PHE A 354 19.32 -6.50 -12.75
CA PHE A 354 18.88 -7.84 -13.10
C PHE A 354 18.44 -7.89 -14.57
N SER A 355 18.72 -9.02 -15.25
CA SER A 355 18.27 -9.23 -16.63
C SER A 355 16.73 -9.30 -16.70
N ASP A 356 16.15 -8.92 -17.83
CA ASP A 356 14.69 -8.95 -18.08
C ASP A 356 14.07 -10.31 -17.77
N ARG A 357 14.83 -11.40 -17.99
CA ARG A 357 14.39 -12.77 -17.75
C ARG A 357 14.05 -13.06 -16.29
N ILE A 358 14.75 -12.45 -15.34
CA ILE A 358 14.59 -12.69 -13.90
C ILE A 358 13.99 -11.48 -13.15
N LEU A 359 13.90 -10.32 -13.80
CA LEU A 359 13.41 -9.09 -13.19
C LEU A 359 12.01 -9.24 -12.59
N ALA A 360 11.11 -9.92 -13.28
CA ALA A 360 9.74 -10.14 -12.79
C ALA A 360 9.75 -10.95 -11.48
N SER A 361 10.56 -12.01 -11.39
CA SER A 361 10.73 -12.81 -10.17
C SER A 361 11.34 -11.99 -9.03
N VAL A 362 12.38 -11.19 -9.34
CA VAL A 362 13.03 -10.31 -8.34
C VAL A 362 12.04 -9.29 -7.76
N LEU A 363 11.23 -8.64 -8.59
CA LEU A 363 10.23 -7.69 -8.15
C LEU A 363 9.09 -8.35 -7.34
N SER A 364 8.74 -9.61 -7.65
CA SER A 364 7.79 -10.39 -6.86
C SER A 364 8.37 -10.73 -5.49
N ILE A 365 9.60 -11.23 -5.43
CA ILE A 365 10.30 -11.54 -4.16
C ILE A 365 10.47 -10.26 -3.32
N GLU A 366 10.81 -9.14 -3.95
CA GLU A 366 10.93 -7.83 -3.30
C GLU A 366 9.58 -7.39 -2.68
N SER A 367 8.46 -7.56 -3.39
CA SER A 367 7.12 -7.25 -2.89
C SER A 367 6.74 -8.12 -1.68
N GLN A 368 7.08 -9.42 -1.74
CA GLN A 368 6.86 -10.34 -0.62
C GLN A 368 7.73 -9.99 0.59
N ALA A 369 9.01 -9.68 0.38
CA ALA A 369 9.91 -9.22 1.43
C ALA A 369 9.40 -7.94 2.10
N GLN A 370 8.86 -6.97 1.34
CA GLN A 370 8.22 -5.78 1.91
C GLN A 370 7.06 -6.13 2.83
N SER A 371 6.19 -7.04 2.39
CA SER A 371 5.01 -7.43 3.19
C SER A 371 5.41 -8.20 4.45
N LEU A 372 6.43 -9.06 4.39
CA LEU A 372 6.96 -9.77 5.56
C LEU A 372 7.61 -8.80 6.57
N ILE A 373 8.44 -7.87 6.08
CA ILE A 373 9.04 -6.83 6.91
C ILE A 373 7.94 -5.97 7.54
N ALA A 374 6.92 -5.57 6.76
CA ALA A 374 5.82 -4.77 7.27
C ALA A 374 5.00 -5.52 8.34
N ALA A 375 4.76 -6.82 8.17
CA ALA A 375 4.07 -7.64 9.17
C ALA A 375 4.87 -7.72 10.49
N LEU A 376 6.18 -7.96 10.39
CA LEU A 376 7.07 -7.98 11.57
C LEU A 376 7.08 -6.62 12.27
N PHE A 377 7.29 -5.52 11.53
CA PHE A 377 7.36 -4.19 12.12
C PHE A 377 6.01 -3.70 12.65
N ALA A 378 4.88 -4.13 12.07
CA ALA A 378 3.56 -3.82 12.62
C ALA A 378 3.36 -4.44 14.02
N LEU A 379 3.84 -5.67 14.22
CA LEU A 379 3.85 -6.30 15.57
C LEU A 379 4.80 -5.59 16.53
N LEU A 380 6.03 -5.28 16.09
CA LEU A 380 7.00 -4.59 16.93
C LEU A 380 6.54 -3.19 17.35
N LEU A 381 5.99 -2.42 16.40
CA LEU A 381 5.41 -1.11 16.68
C LEU A 381 4.29 -1.20 17.71
N GLY A 382 3.36 -2.14 17.54
CA GLY A 382 2.28 -2.36 18.46
C GLY A 382 2.77 -2.74 19.85
N PHE A 383 3.67 -3.71 19.93
CA PHE A 383 4.25 -4.20 21.19
C PHE A 383 4.97 -3.09 21.96
N PHE A 384 5.85 -2.33 21.32
CA PHE A 384 6.54 -1.23 21.98
C PHE A 384 5.63 -0.06 22.34
N ALA A 385 4.57 0.17 21.54
CA ALA A 385 3.59 1.20 21.84
C ALA A 385 2.78 0.88 23.10
N ASP A 386 2.47 -0.41 23.36
CA ASP A 386 1.76 -0.84 24.57
C ASP A 386 2.66 -0.88 25.81
N ILE A 387 3.92 -1.37 25.70
CA ILE A 387 4.80 -1.56 26.86
C ILE A 387 5.45 -0.25 27.29
N VAL A 388 5.84 0.60 26.35
CA VAL A 388 6.55 1.85 26.66
C VAL A 388 5.68 3.06 26.31
N SER A 389 5.56 3.36 25.05
CA SER A 389 4.64 4.38 24.48
C SER A 389 4.74 4.41 22.95
N ILE A 390 3.79 5.10 22.32
CA ILE A 390 3.73 5.23 20.86
C ILE A 390 4.96 5.94 20.28
N GLU A 391 5.46 7.00 20.94
CA GLU A 391 6.64 7.74 20.50
C GLU A 391 7.91 6.89 20.59
N PHE A 392 8.06 6.07 21.63
CA PHE A 392 9.18 5.14 21.75
C PHE A 392 9.12 4.02 20.72
N SER A 393 7.92 3.58 20.33
CA SER A 393 7.78 2.58 19.28
C SER A 393 8.36 3.08 17.94
N PHE A 394 8.18 4.37 17.60
CA PHE A 394 8.78 4.98 16.41
C PHE A 394 10.31 5.03 16.51
N ILE A 395 10.83 5.46 17.67
CA ILE A 395 12.27 5.58 17.89
C ILE A 395 12.94 4.21 17.80
N ILE A 396 12.43 3.21 18.54
CA ILE A 396 13.05 1.89 18.61
C ILE A 396 13.00 1.19 17.24
N THR A 397 11.86 1.18 16.57
CA THR A 397 11.72 0.48 15.28
C THR A 397 12.58 1.12 14.20
N SER A 398 12.65 2.46 14.16
CA SER A 398 13.52 3.18 13.24
C SER A 398 15.00 2.95 13.56
N LEU A 399 15.37 2.92 14.84
CA LEU A 399 16.73 2.70 15.31
C LEU A 399 17.22 1.28 14.98
N VAL A 400 16.38 0.26 15.21
CA VAL A 400 16.70 -1.14 14.85
C VAL A 400 17.04 -1.27 13.37
N LEU A 401 16.22 -0.66 12.49
CA LEU A 401 16.50 -0.66 11.05
C LEU A 401 17.74 0.16 10.71
N LEU A 402 17.95 1.30 11.35
CA LEU A 402 19.11 2.15 11.10
C LEU A 402 20.41 1.45 11.49
N VAL A 403 20.46 0.81 12.65
CA VAL A 403 21.63 0.05 13.13
C VAL A 403 21.92 -1.17 12.24
N THR A 404 20.88 -1.82 11.71
CA THR A 404 21.05 -2.95 10.78
C THR A 404 21.34 -2.53 9.33
N THR A 405 21.19 -1.25 8.97
CA THR A 405 21.41 -0.73 7.62
C THR A 405 22.77 -1.12 7.01
N PRO A 406 23.93 -1.10 7.72
CA PRO A 406 25.21 -1.51 7.14
C PRO A 406 25.26 -2.93 6.58
N LEU A 407 24.38 -3.82 7.08
CA LEU A 407 24.30 -5.22 6.62
C LEU A 407 23.71 -5.33 5.20
N TYR A 408 22.77 -4.46 4.85
CA TYR A 408 22.04 -4.53 3.59
C TYR A 408 22.14 -3.26 2.71
N MET A 409 22.84 -2.23 3.16
CA MET A 409 23.11 -1.02 2.36
C MET A 409 23.80 -1.38 1.04
N LEU A 410 23.31 -0.80 -0.05
CA LEU A 410 23.87 -1.03 -1.38
C LEU A 410 25.29 -0.44 -1.47
N LYS A 411 26.23 -1.23 -1.99
CA LYS A 411 27.63 -0.81 -2.19
C LYS A 411 27.99 -0.81 -3.68
N ASN A 412 28.87 0.09 -4.09
CA ASN A 412 29.49 -0.01 -5.40
C ASN A 412 30.20 -1.36 -5.54
N LYS A 413 30.18 -1.90 -6.76
CA LYS A 413 30.98 -3.09 -7.10
C LYS A 413 32.46 -2.84 -6.97
#